data_7d393fd8aedc9dbefd57ea2a1d14cb20
#
_entry.id   7d393fd8aedc9dbefd57ea2a1d14cb20
#
_cell.length_a   1.000
_cell.length_b   1.000
_cell.length_c   1.000
_cell.angle_alpha   90.00
_cell.angle_beta   90.00
_cell.angle_gamma   90.00
#
_symmetry.space_group_name_H-M   'P 1'
#
loop_
_entity.id
_entity.type
_entity.pdbx_description
1 polymer ?
#
loop_
_entity_poly.entity_id
_entity_poly.type
_entity_poly.pdbx_seq_one_letter_code
_entity_poly.pdbx_strand_id
1 'polypeptide(L)'
;MNIIKTLLAATATLSISCAALVPQASAADPAPKVYADALKGKRIMLVPMAMGFDLAQGWTAILKREVAAFEGILETRDPNWSVEAGAQAITEAIASENKPDVLIVMSPDMNSYSKLMKRAQKAGIYVILIDNPANFKADAYIGSDWAELGRLEAEAVVKGCGPDSSKKIGLVQGDQVNATSLFQYAGIMEVLKKYPDFEVVAKPDSNWDATTSRNVTTTMLQQNPDICGIIDFWDGDATGAAAAIRDAGKQDEVFLVTTGGGEQTADCDRIADGTYGAVVMTELARETHNMVAIIKYLLQSGQQPGTSAPYIYTLLKATTKDNLRPDSCWDLKALQAEAGIE
;
A
#
# COMPACT_ATOMS: atom_id res chain seq x y z
N MET A 1 -22.22 13.65 105.78
CA MET A 1 -23.23 14.34 104.93
C MET A 1 -22.77 14.16 103.48
N ASN A 2 -23.58 13.47 102.72
CA ASN A 2 -23.52 13.20 101.30
C ASN A 2 -22.27 12.55 100.70
N ILE A 3 -22.36 11.25 100.59
CA ILE A 3 -21.52 10.36 99.88
C ILE A 3 -22.08 10.24 98.45
N ILE A 4 -21.32 10.64 97.42
CA ILE A 4 -21.65 10.40 96.02
C ILE A 4 -20.86 9.17 95.55
N LYS A 5 -21.60 8.10 95.26
CA LYS A 5 -21.06 6.88 94.64
C LYS A 5 -20.90 7.07 93.09
N THR A 6 -19.66 6.93 92.60
CA THR A 6 -19.31 6.92 91.19
C THR A 6 -19.45 5.50 90.70
N LEU A 7 -20.41 5.26 89.73
CA LEU A 7 -20.46 4.02 88.97
C LEU A 7 -19.54 4.13 87.72
N LEU A 8 -18.56 3.24 87.62
CA LEU A 8 -17.83 3.02 86.38
C LEU A 8 -18.67 2.07 85.48
N ALA A 9 -19.07 2.55 84.37
CA ALA A 9 -19.63 1.71 83.29
C ALA A 9 -18.52 1.34 82.29
N ALA A 10 -18.20 0.05 82.23
CA ALA A 10 -17.31 -0.49 81.21
C ALA A 10 -18.07 -0.73 79.93
N THR A 11 -17.77 0.06 78.90
CA THR A 11 -18.25 -0.17 77.58
C THR A 11 -17.29 -1.06 76.78
N ALA A 12 -17.67 -2.30 76.54
CA ALA A 12 -16.97 -3.21 75.66
C ALA A 12 -17.34 -2.88 74.21
N THR A 13 -16.41 -2.31 73.49
CA THR A 13 -16.50 -2.09 72.05
C THR A 13 -16.18 -3.37 71.29
N LEU A 14 -17.21 -4.00 70.70
CA LEU A 14 -17.07 -5.15 69.84
C LEU A 14 -16.66 -4.64 68.45
N SER A 15 -15.40 -4.76 68.08
CA SER A 15 -14.89 -4.43 66.75
C SER A 15 -15.22 -5.59 65.80
N ILE A 16 -16.29 -5.44 65.03
CA ILE A 16 -16.62 -6.34 63.91
C ILE A 16 -15.68 -5.96 62.75
N SER A 17 -14.59 -6.73 62.57
CA SER A 17 -13.77 -6.65 61.39
C SER A 17 -14.54 -7.28 60.21
N CYS A 18 -15.23 -6.46 59.42
CA CYS A 18 -15.67 -6.84 58.09
C CYS A 18 -14.44 -7.02 57.20
N ALA A 19 -13.90 -8.20 57.14
CA ALA A 19 -13.02 -8.61 56.06
C ALA A 19 -13.88 -8.62 54.78
N ALA A 20 -13.82 -7.52 54.03
CA ALA A 20 -14.34 -7.50 52.67
C ALA A 20 -13.54 -8.55 51.89
N LEU A 21 -14.18 -9.67 51.58
CA LEU A 21 -13.74 -10.57 50.55
C LEU A 21 -13.84 -9.81 49.22
N VAL A 22 -12.76 -9.11 48.88
CA VAL A 22 -12.59 -8.63 47.50
C VAL A 22 -12.48 -9.89 46.65
N PRO A 23 -13.42 -10.16 45.74
CA PRO A 23 -13.24 -11.27 44.82
C PRO A 23 -11.97 -10.94 44.05
N GLN A 24 -10.93 -11.76 44.20
CA GLN A 24 -9.81 -11.77 43.28
C GLN A 24 -10.39 -12.19 41.93
N ALA A 25 -10.74 -11.19 41.13
CA ALA A 25 -10.99 -11.41 39.70
C ALA A 25 -9.64 -11.74 39.03
N SER A 26 -9.19 -12.97 39.25
CA SER A 26 -8.14 -13.58 38.44
C SER A 26 -8.77 -14.10 37.13
N ALA A 27 -9.50 -13.24 36.43
CA ALA A 27 -9.77 -13.47 35.03
C ALA A 27 -8.57 -12.88 34.29
N ALA A 28 -7.67 -13.73 33.79
CA ALA A 28 -6.67 -13.30 32.83
C ALA A 28 -7.41 -12.61 31.69
N ASP A 29 -6.94 -11.42 31.29
CA ASP A 29 -7.50 -10.72 30.12
C ASP A 29 -7.48 -11.66 28.90
N PRO A 30 -8.63 -11.98 28.28
CA PRO A 30 -8.67 -12.87 27.14
C PRO A 30 -8.12 -12.21 25.85
N ALA A 31 -8.00 -10.88 25.80
CA ALA A 31 -7.63 -10.16 24.60
C ALA A 31 -6.26 -10.54 24.01
N PRO A 32 -5.19 -10.73 24.80
CA PRO A 32 -3.91 -11.18 24.26
C PRO A 32 -3.99 -12.53 23.56
N LYS A 33 -4.79 -13.47 24.11
CA LYS A 33 -4.97 -14.79 23.50
C LYS A 33 -5.80 -14.69 22.21
N VAL A 34 -6.89 -13.95 22.22
CA VAL A 34 -7.70 -13.70 21.02
C VAL A 34 -6.87 -13.10 19.90
N TYR A 35 -6.01 -12.13 20.23
CA TYR A 35 -5.09 -11.53 19.26
C TYR A 35 -4.06 -12.55 18.73
N ALA A 36 -3.45 -13.35 19.61
CA ALA A 36 -2.45 -14.34 19.22
C ALA A 36 -3.05 -15.45 18.34
N ASP A 37 -4.27 -15.89 18.62
CA ASP A 37 -4.94 -16.96 17.89
C ASP A 37 -5.67 -16.48 16.60
N ALA A 38 -5.65 -15.17 16.30
CA ALA A 38 -6.47 -14.59 15.23
C ALA A 38 -6.22 -15.20 13.85
N LEU A 39 -4.97 -15.58 13.55
CA LEU A 39 -4.60 -16.19 12.26
C LEU A 39 -4.38 -17.69 12.33
N LYS A 40 -4.50 -18.30 13.52
CA LYS A 40 -4.21 -19.73 13.71
C LYS A 40 -5.05 -20.60 12.80
N GLY A 41 -4.38 -21.33 11.89
CA GLY A 41 -5.01 -22.18 10.89
C GLY A 41 -5.80 -21.45 9.81
N LYS A 42 -5.76 -20.10 9.79
CA LYS A 42 -6.44 -19.28 8.78
C LYS A 42 -5.64 -19.25 7.49
N ARG A 43 -6.37 -19.26 6.38
CA ARG A 43 -5.80 -19.23 5.03
C ARG A 43 -5.98 -17.84 4.43
N ILE A 44 -4.89 -17.21 4.09
CA ILE A 44 -4.84 -15.92 3.40
C ILE A 44 -4.32 -16.16 1.99
N MET A 45 -5.02 -15.65 0.99
CA MET A 45 -4.59 -15.74 -0.41
C MET A 45 -4.32 -14.35 -0.95
N LEU A 46 -3.14 -14.17 -1.55
CA LEU A 46 -2.74 -12.95 -2.27
C LEU A 46 -2.80 -13.21 -3.77
N VAL A 47 -3.51 -12.34 -4.49
CA VAL A 47 -3.57 -12.31 -5.95
C VAL A 47 -3.15 -10.90 -6.41
N PRO A 48 -1.84 -10.65 -6.61
CA PRO A 48 -1.33 -9.40 -7.18
C PRO A 48 -1.59 -9.35 -8.70
N MET A 49 -1.12 -8.30 -9.39
CA MET A 49 -1.11 -8.26 -10.86
C MET A 49 -0.11 -9.27 -11.44
N ALA A 50 1.05 -9.36 -10.82
CA ALA A 50 2.12 -10.32 -11.10
C ALA A 50 3.02 -10.44 -9.87
N MET A 51 3.89 -11.45 -9.85
CA MET A 51 4.98 -11.56 -8.85
C MET A 51 6.32 -11.03 -9.35
N GLY A 52 6.37 -10.56 -10.60
CA GLY A 52 7.60 -10.12 -11.26
C GLY A 52 8.08 -8.72 -10.87
N PHE A 53 7.41 -8.00 -9.95
CA PHE A 53 7.84 -6.68 -9.51
C PHE A 53 8.05 -6.63 -7.99
N ASP A 54 8.89 -5.71 -7.55
CA ASP A 54 9.44 -5.59 -6.22
C ASP A 54 8.37 -5.40 -5.13
N LEU A 55 7.37 -4.53 -5.38
CA LEU A 55 6.30 -4.26 -4.43
C LEU A 55 5.49 -5.53 -4.09
N ALA A 56 5.11 -6.35 -5.09
CA ALA A 56 4.41 -7.61 -4.86
C ALA A 56 5.27 -8.62 -4.10
N GLN A 57 6.58 -8.67 -4.41
CA GLN A 57 7.53 -9.50 -3.69
C GLN A 57 7.72 -9.03 -2.25
N GLY A 58 7.80 -7.73 -2.03
CA GLY A 58 7.90 -7.13 -0.70
C GLY A 58 6.66 -7.40 0.17
N TRP A 59 5.44 -7.21 -0.37
CA TRP A 59 4.21 -7.60 0.33
C TRP A 59 4.23 -9.08 0.71
N THR A 60 4.61 -9.94 -0.25
CA THR A 60 4.65 -11.39 -0.02
C THR A 60 5.63 -11.76 1.08
N ALA A 61 6.83 -11.16 1.09
CA ALA A 61 7.83 -11.43 2.10
C ALA A 61 7.34 -11.05 3.51
N ILE A 62 6.84 -9.84 3.68
CA ILE A 62 6.34 -9.39 4.99
C ILE A 62 5.09 -10.19 5.40
N LEU A 63 4.12 -10.39 4.49
CA LEU A 63 2.93 -11.19 4.78
C LEU A 63 3.30 -12.63 5.19
N LYS A 64 4.23 -13.29 4.48
CA LYS A 64 4.68 -14.65 4.79
C LYS A 64 5.22 -14.72 6.21
N ARG A 65 6.13 -13.80 6.57
CA ARG A 65 6.71 -13.73 7.92
C ARG A 65 5.63 -13.50 8.99
N GLU A 66 4.77 -12.50 8.78
CA GLU A 66 3.80 -12.08 9.78
C GLU A 66 2.63 -13.07 9.93
N VAL A 67 2.16 -13.66 8.83
CA VAL A 67 1.10 -14.67 8.88
C VAL A 67 1.61 -15.95 9.54
N ALA A 68 2.83 -16.40 9.21
CA ALA A 68 3.43 -17.58 9.83
C ALA A 68 3.69 -17.41 11.32
N ALA A 69 4.07 -16.20 11.78
CA ALA A 69 4.29 -15.89 13.20
C ALA A 69 3.02 -16.11 14.07
N PHE A 70 1.83 -16.10 13.45
CA PHE A 70 0.55 -16.37 14.09
C PHE A 70 -0.11 -17.68 13.62
N GLU A 71 0.69 -18.64 13.18
CA GLU A 71 0.25 -19.98 12.72
C GLU A 71 -0.78 -19.93 11.56
N GLY A 72 -0.79 -18.87 10.77
CA GLY A 72 -1.59 -18.73 9.56
C GLY A 72 -0.89 -19.32 8.33
N ILE A 73 -1.63 -19.43 7.23
CA ILE A 73 -1.17 -19.97 5.95
C ILE A 73 -1.33 -18.90 4.89
N LEU A 74 -0.22 -18.45 4.29
CA LEU A 74 -0.23 -17.58 3.12
C LEU A 74 -0.10 -18.42 1.85
N GLU A 75 -0.95 -18.13 0.90
CA GLU A 75 -0.91 -18.66 -0.46
C GLU A 75 -0.85 -17.48 -1.45
N THR A 76 0.04 -17.54 -2.43
CA THR A 76 0.15 -16.52 -3.47
C THR A 76 -0.18 -17.13 -4.82
N ARG A 77 -0.99 -16.46 -5.61
CA ARG A 77 -1.27 -16.80 -7.01
C ARG A 77 -0.70 -15.71 -7.90
N ASP A 78 0.10 -16.11 -8.87
CA ASP A 78 0.73 -15.20 -9.85
C ASP A 78 -0.08 -15.17 -11.15
N PRO A 79 -0.84 -14.10 -11.43
CA PRO A 79 -1.51 -13.93 -12.71
C PRO A 79 -0.55 -13.60 -13.86
N ASN A 80 0.66 -13.18 -13.56
CA ASN A 80 1.67 -12.76 -14.54
C ASN A 80 1.09 -11.77 -15.57
N TRP A 81 0.44 -10.70 -15.07
CA TRP A 81 -0.23 -9.64 -15.85
C TRP A 81 -1.46 -10.09 -16.67
N SER A 82 -1.89 -11.35 -16.55
CA SER A 82 -3.10 -11.85 -17.24
C SER A 82 -4.35 -11.66 -16.39
N VAL A 83 -5.28 -10.88 -16.92
CA VAL A 83 -6.62 -10.68 -16.31
C VAL A 83 -7.37 -12.01 -16.20
N GLU A 84 -7.27 -12.87 -17.22
CA GLU A 84 -7.91 -14.17 -17.25
C GLU A 84 -7.32 -15.12 -16.18
N ALA A 85 -5.99 -15.14 -16.04
CA ALA A 85 -5.33 -15.98 -15.03
C ALA A 85 -5.70 -15.54 -13.61
N GLY A 86 -5.77 -14.22 -13.36
CA GLY A 86 -6.23 -13.70 -12.07
C GLY A 86 -7.71 -14.02 -11.79
N ALA A 87 -8.57 -13.91 -12.81
CA ALA A 87 -9.98 -14.31 -12.69
C ALA A 87 -10.14 -15.81 -12.41
N GLN A 88 -9.31 -16.64 -13.05
CA GLN A 88 -9.26 -18.08 -12.79
C GLN A 88 -8.81 -18.36 -11.36
N ALA A 89 -7.73 -17.75 -10.89
CA ALA A 89 -7.24 -17.93 -9.52
C ALA A 89 -8.33 -17.61 -8.46
N ILE A 90 -9.05 -16.50 -8.64
CA ILE A 90 -10.16 -16.13 -7.74
C ILE A 90 -11.31 -17.14 -7.84
N THR A 91 -11.63 -17.63 -9.03
CA THR A 91 -12.69 -18.59 -9.24
C THR A 91 -12.36 -19.93 -8.57
N GLU A 92 -11.13 -20.40 -8.70
CA GLU A 92 -10.63 -21.62 -8.04
C GLU A 92 -10.66 -21.48 -6.51
N ALA A 93 -10.25 -20.32 -5.99
CA ALA A 93 -10.31 -20.02 -4.56
C ALA A 93 -11.74 -20.14 -4.01
N ILE A 94 -12.73 -19.61 -4.74
CA ILE A 94 -14.16 -19.68 -4.35
C ILE A 94 -14.69 -21.11 -4.41
N ALA A 95 -14.24 -21.90 -5.37
CA ALA A 95 -14.70 -23.27 -5.60
C ALA A 95 -13.98 -24.32 -4.73
N SER A 96 -12.84 -23.98 -4.14
CA SER A 96 -12.01 -24.89 -3.35
C SER A 96 -12.76 -25.42 -2.12
N GLU A 97 -12.51 -26.67 -1.73
CA GLU A 97 -12.93 -27.20 -0.43
C GLU A 97 -12.17 -26.48 0.73
N ASN A 98 -10.91 -26.11 0.47
CA ASN A 98 -10.06 -25.36 1.39
C ASN A 98 -10.03 -23.88 1.01
N LYS A 99 -11.19 -23.22 1.03
CA LYS A 99 -11.31 -21.79 0.71
C LYS A 99 -10.40 -20.94 1.58
N PRO A 100 -9.84 -19.85 1.05
CA PRO A 100 -9.20 -18.87 1.90
C PRO A 100 -10.24 -18.19 2.82
N ASP A 101 -9.83 -17.86 4.04
CA ASP A 101 -10.63 -17.01 4.94
C ASP A 101 -10.60 -15.55 4.45
N VAL A 102 -9.47 -15.14 3.89
CA VAL A 102 -9.24 -13.78 3.36
C VAL A 102 -8.57 -13.86 1.99
N LEU A 103 -9.11 -13.11 1.05
CA LEU A 103 -8.59 -12.93 -0.31
C LEU A 103 -8.12 -11.48 -0.47
N ILE A 104 -6.83 -11.29 -0.71
CA ILE A 104 -6.22 -9.98 -1.01
C ILE A 104 -6.06 -9.90 -2.52
N VAL A 105 -6.62 -8.86 -3.15
CA VAL A 105 -6.66 -8.74 -4.61
C VAL A 105 -6.13 -7.38 -5.04
N MET A 106 -5.18 -7.35 -5.96
CA MET A 106 -4.86 -6.19 -6.76
C MET A 106 -5.67 -6.27 -8.07
N SER A 107 -6.66 -5.38 -8.23
CA SER A 107 -7.55 -5.45 -9.39
C SER A 107 -6.89 -4.85 -10.64
N PRO A 108 -6.96 -5.51 -11.82
CA PRO A 108 -6.34 -4.97 -13.03
C PRO A 108 -7.00 -3.68 -13.53
N ASP A 109 -8.29 -3.53 -13.27
CA ASP A 109 -9.09 -2.36 -13.63
C ASP A 109 -10.29 -2.22 -12.68
N MET A 110 -11.11 -1.19 -12.91
CA MET A 110 -12.27 -0.87 -12.07
C MET A 110 -13.34 -1.97 -12.02
N ASN A 111 -13.42 -2.90 -12.97
CA ASN A 111 -14.60 -3.75 -13.15
C ASN A 111 -14.31 -5.25 -13.25
N SER A 112 -13.16 -5.65 -13.80
CA SER A 112 -12.87 -7.03 -14.23
C SER A 112 -13.13 -8.09 -13.16
N TYR A 113 -12.73 -7.82 -11.91
CA TYR A 113 -12.91 -8.79 -10.82
C TYR A 113 -14.11 -8.51 -9.93
N SER A 114 -14.86 -7.42 -10.14
CA SER A 114 -15.93 -6.99 -9.23
C SER A 114 -16.98 -8.07 -8.97
N LYS A 115 -17.41 -8.79 -10.02
CA LYS A 115 -18.39 -9.88 -9.88
C LYS A 115 -17.82 -11.09 -9.13
N LEU A 116 -16.54 -11.42 -9.36
CA LEU A 116 -15.85 -12.53 -8.68
C LEU A 116 -15.65 -12.22 -7.20
N MET A 117 -15.18 -11.04 -6.87
CA MET A 117 -15.03 -10.57 -5.50
C MET A 117 -16.35 -10.60 -4.72
N LYS A 118 -17.45 -10.17 -5.37
CA LYS A 118 -18.79 -10.28 -4.78
C LYS A 118 -19.22 -11.74 -4.54
N ARG A 119 -18.82 -12.66 -5.41
CA ARG A 119 -19.05 -14.10 -5.21
C ARG A 119 -18.21 -14.64 -4.06
N ALA A 120 -16.95 -14.19 -3.93
CA ALA A 120 -16.07 -14.56 -2.82
C ALA A 120 -16.69 -14.15 -1.46
N GLN A 121 -17.18 -12.91 -1.32
CA GLN A 121 -17.88 -12.48 -0.10
C GLN A 121 -19.12 -13.33 0.19
N LYS A 122 -19.92 -13.64 -0.82
CA LYS A 122 -21.09 -14.55 -0.65
C LYS A 122 -20.70 -15.97 -0.25
N ALA A 123 -19.50 -16.42 -0.59
CA ALA A 123 -18.95 -17.70 -0.19
C ALA A 123 -18.29 -17.69 1.21
N GLY A 124 -18.39 -16.58 1.94
CA GLY A 124 -17.85 -16.42 3.29
C GLY A 124 -16.38 -15.98 3.33
N ILE A 125 -15.81 -15.52 2.21
CA ILE A 125 -14.42 -15.08 2.10
C ILE A 125 -14.37 -13.55 2.25
N TYR A 126 -13.58 -13.01 3.18
CA TYR A 126 -13.32 -11.57 3.23
C TYR A 126 -12.46 -11.17 2.03
N VAL A 127 -12.75 -10.02 1.45
CA VAL A 127 -12.01 -9.49 0.30
C VAL A 127 -11.38 -8.15 0.65
N ILE A 128 -10.07 -8.10 0.56
CA ILE A 128 -9.27 -6.86 0.70
C ILE A 128 -8.79 -6.46 -0.69
N LEU A 129 -9.06 -5.22 -1.07
CA LEU A 129 -8.40 -4.61 -2.22
C LEU A 129 -7.08 -4.00 -1.77
N ILE A 130 -6.02 -4.31 -2.51
CA ILE A 130 -4.72 -3.69 -2.31
C ILE A 130 -4.34 -2.83 -3.50
N ASP A 131 -3.80 -1.65 -3.21
CA ASP A 131 -3.20 -0.71 -4.14
C ASP A 131 -4.16 -0.20 -5.23
N ASN A 132 -4.71 -1.07 -6.05
CA ASN A 132 -5.64 -0.71 -7.13
C ASN A 132 -7.09 -0.65 -6.65
N PRO A 133 -7.76 0.51 -6.69
CA PRO A 133 -9.19 0.60 -6.42
C PRO A 133 -10.03 -0.06 -7.51
N ALA A 134 -11.24 -0.50 -7.15
CA ALA A 134 -12.21 -1.11 -8.07
C ALA A 134 -13.65 -0.67 -7.74
N ASN A 135 -14.56 -0.81 -8.70
CA ASN A 135 -16.01 -0.60 -8.50
C ASN A 135 -16.62 -1.75 -7.71
N PHE A 136 -16.13 -1.91 -6.48
CA PHE A 136 -16.50 -2.99 -5.61
C PHE A 136 -16.38 -2.56 -4.13
N LYS A 137 -17.37 -2.87 -3.32
CA LYS A 137 -17.31 -2.65 -1.88
C LYS A 137 -16.54 -3.81 -1.24
N ALA A 138 -15.22 -3.67 -1.15
CA ALA A 138 -14.37 -4.62 -0.44
C ALA A 138 -14.60 -4.57 1.07
N ASP A 139 -14.13 -5.57 1.80
CA ASP A 139 -14.14 -5.57 3.27
C ASP A 139 -13.07 -4.62 3.84
N ALA A 140 -12.04 -4.30 3.05
CA ALA A 140 -11.14 -3.18 3.24
C ALA A 140 -10.48 -2.79 1.91
N TYR A 141 -10.04 -1.53 1.80
CA TYR A 141 -9.05 -1.07 0.82
C TYR A 141 -7.81 -0.63 1.57
N ILE A 142 -6.64 -1.04 1.08
CA ILE A 142 -5.34 -0.63 1.59
C ILE A 142 -4.48 -0.22 0.40
N GLY A 143 -3.86 0.93 0.46
CA GLY A 143 -3.03 1.44 -0.64
C GLY A 143 -2.88 2.94 -0.60
N SER A 144 -2.54 3.53 -1.74
CA SER A 144 -2.29 4.95 -1.88
C SER A 144 -3.54 5.75 -2.25
N ASP A 145 -3.59 7.02 -1.83
CA ASP A 145 -4.44 8.02 -2.46
C ASP A 145 -3.78 8.44 -3.78
N TRP A 146 -4.21 7.82 -4.88
CA TRP A 146 -3.62 8.03 -6.20
C TRP A 146 -3.77 9.46 -6.72
N ALA A 147 -4.81 10.19 -6.29
CA ALA A 147 -4.92 11.60 -6.64
C ALA A 147 -3.91 12.45 -5.87
N GLU A 148 -3.68 12.14 -4.57
CA GLU A 148 -2.62 12.81 -3.80
C GLU A 148 -1.24 12.48 -4.35
N LEU A 149 -1.02 11.24 -4.76
CA LEU A 149 0.22 10.81 -5.41
C LEU A 149 0.49 11.66 -6.65
N GLY A 150 -0.47 11.79 -7.55
CA GLY A 150 -0.36 12.64 -8.73
C GLY A 150 -0.14 14.12 -8.41
N ARG A 151 -0.73 14.64 -7.32
CA ARG A 151 -0.45 16.01 -6.86
C ARG A 151 1.01 16.18 -6.46
N LEU A 152 1.56 15.23 -5.70
CA LEU A 152 2.96 15.27 -5.26
C LEU A 152 3.94 15.17 -6.44
N GLU A 153 3.63 14.33 -7.44
CA GLU A 153 4.43 14.22 -8.67
C GLU A 153 4.44 15.54 -9.47
N ALA A 154 3.25 16.14 -9.62
CA ALA A 154 3.15 17.42 -10.33
C ALA A 154 3.90 18.55 -9.59
N GLU A 155 3.82 18.62 -8.27
CA GLU A 155 4.59 19.58 -7.48
C GLU A 155 6.09 19.33 -7.61
N ALA A 156 6.52 18.05 -7.65
CA ALA A 156 7.93 17.70 -7.82
C ALA A 156 8.45 18.10 -9.21
N VAL A 157 7.69 17.81 -10.30
CA VAL A 157 8.14 18.17 -11.65
C VAL A 157 8.13 19.67 -11.87
N VAL A 158 7.14 20.40 -11.35
CA VAL A 158 7.10 21.87 -11.41
C VAL A 158 8.33 22.48 -10.72
N LYS A 159 8.68 21.97 -9.53
CA LYS A 159 9.88 22.40 -8.82
C LYS A 159 11.17 22.02 -9.55
N GLY A 160 11.23 20.80 -10.09
CA GLY A 160 12.39 20.28 -10.80
C GLY A 160 12.68 21.01 -12.10
N CYS A 161 11.66 21.35 -12.89
CA CYS A 161 11.80 22.19 -14.07
C CYS A 161 12.35 23.59 -13.75
N GLY A 162 11.97 24.15 -12.62
CA GLY A 162 12.42 25.47 -12.21
C GLY A 162 11.84 26.65 -13.02
N PRO A 163 12.15 27.91 -12.66
CA PRO A 163 11.50 29.09 -13.23
C PRO A 163 11.90 29.39 -14.68
N ASP A 164 13.12 29.07 -15.09
CA ASP A 164 13.68 29.43 -16.40
C ASP A 164 13.56 28.35 -17.46
N SER A 165 12.81 27.27 -17.17
CA SER A 165 12.60 26.16 -18.11
C SER A 165 11.54 26.47 -19.17
N SER A 166 11.41 25.58 -20.15
CA SER A 166 10.36 25.65 -21.18
C SER A 166 8.94 25.54 -20.64
N LYS A 167 8.76 25.01 -19.40
CA LYS A 167 7.47 24.64 -18.78
C LYS A 167 6.71 23.52 -19.53
N LYS A 168 7.36 22.84 -20.46
CA LYS A 168 6.78 21.69 -21.17
C LYS A 168 7.09 20.42 -20.45
N ILE A 169 6.05 19.64 -20.16
CA ILE A 169 6.18 18.32 -19.50
C ILE A 169 5.51 17.22 -20.32
N GLY A 170 6.05 16.01 -20.17
CA GLY A 170 5.45 14.80 -20.70
C GLY A 170 4.89 13.93 -19.57
N LEU A 171 3.82 13.18 -19.88
CA LEU A 171 3.29 12.15 -18.98
C LEU A 171 3.41 10.80 -19.68
N VAL A 172 4.06 9.82 -19.07
CA VAL A 172 4.06 8.43 -19.51
C VAL A 172 3.12 7.68 -18.59
N GLN A 173 1.91 7.40 -19.08
CA GLN A 173 0.89 6.74 -18.28
C GLN A 173 1.07 5.22 -18.37
N GLY A 174 0.57 4.46 -17.38
CA GLY A 174 0.54 3.02 -17.47
C GLY A 174 -0.51 2.56 -18.50
N ASP A 175 -1.75 2.47 -18.05
CA ASP A 175 -2.92 2.14 -18.90
C ASP A 175 -4.06 3.11 -18.56
N GLN A 176 -4.64 3.76 -19.58
CA GLN A 176 -5.67 4.79 -19.39
C GLN A 176 -6.96 4.29 -18.75
N VAL A 177 -7.25 2.99 -18.84
CA VAL A 177 -8.45 2.41 -18.21
C VAL A 177 -8.21 1.91 -16.80
N ASN A 178 -6.96 1.91 -16.34
CA ASN A 178 -6.60 1.55 -14.98
C ASN A 178 -6.97 2.70 -14.03
N ALA A 179 -7.54 2.34 -12.87
CA ALA A 179 -7.98 3.31 -11.88
C ALA A 179 -6.83 4.18 -11.34
N THR A 180 -5.65 3.59 -11.16
CA THR A 180 -4.48 4.30 -10.65
C THR A 180 -4.07 5.42 -11.61
N SER A 181 -3.94 5.09 -12.93
CA SER A 181 -3.63 6.10 -13.96
C SER A 181 -4.66 7.22 -14.02
N LEU A 182 -5.96 6.89 -13.93
CA LEU A 182 -7.04 7.88 -13.96
C LEU A 182 -6.96 8.87 -12.81
N PHE A 183 -6.78 8.37 -11.57
CA PHE A 183 -6.73 9.21 -10.39
C PHE A 183 -5.41 9.99 -10.30
N GLN A 184 -4.29 9.36 -10.64
CA GLN A 184 -2.98 10.00 -10.69
C GLN A 184 -3.00 11.17 -11.69
N TYR A 185 -3.48 10.94 -12.91
CA TYR A 185 -3.68 12.00 -13.90
C TYR A 185 -4.58 13.14 -13.39
N ALA A 186 -5.69 12.81 -12.73
CA ALA A 186 -6.58 13.83 -12.17
C ALA A 186 -5.86 14.71 -11.13
N GLY A 187 -5.07 14.11 -10.25
CA GLY A 187 -4.25 14.83 -9.27
C GLY A 187 -3.20 15.73 -9.91
N ILE A 188 -2.50 15.23 -10.93
CA ILE A 188 -1.53 16.02 -11.72
C ILE A 188 -2.21 17.26 -12.31
N MET A 189 -3.34 17.07 -12.99
CA MET A 189 -4.05 18.17 -13.63
C MET A 189 -4.66 19.16 -12.63
N GLU A 190 -4.97 18.75 -11.39
CA GLU A 190 -5.40 19.65 -10.32
C GLU A 190 -4.28 20.64 -9.95
N VAL A 191 -3.05 20.14 -9.81
CA VAL A 191 -1.89 20.99 -9.50
C VAL A 191 -1.54 21.90 -10.68
N LEU A 192 -1.49 21.37 -11.90
CA LEU A 192 -1.12 22.14 -13.08
C LEU A 192 -2.09 23.29 -13.37
N LYS A 193 -3.36 23.24 -12.92
CA LYS A 193 -4.27 24.41 -12.97
C LYS A 193 -3.75 25.61 -12.18
N LYS A 194 -2.90 25.40 -11.18
CA LYS A 194 -2.27 26.48 -10.40
C LYS A 194 -1.02 27.06 -11.10
N TYR A 195 -0.54 26.35 -12.13
CA TYR A 195 0.65 26.70 -12.90
C TYR A 195 0.30 26.78 -14.39
N PRO A 196 -0.46 27.82 -14.83
CA PRO A 196 -1.02 27.89 -16.19
C PRO A 196 0.04 27.98 -17.29
N ASP A 197 1.28 28.29 -16.96
CA ASP A 197 2.40 28.33 -17.88
C ASP A 197 2.95 26.93 -18.20
N PHE A 198 2.61 25.90 -17.41
CA PHE A 198 3.01 24.54 -17.68
C PHE A 198 2.07 23.88 -18.69
N GLU A 199 2.65 23.24 -19.70
CA GLU A 199 1.97 22.54 -20.76
C GLU A 199 2.28 21.04 -20.75
N VAL A 200 1.26 20.19 -20.75
CA VAL A 200 1.41 18.77 -21.01
C VAL A 200 1.44 18.56 -22.53
N VAL A 201 2.65 18.43 -23.10
CA VAL A 201 2.85 18.35 -24.56
C VAL A 201 2.57 16.95 -25.14
N ALA A 202 2.66 15.91 -24.31
CA ALA A 202 2.34 14.53 -24.70
C ALA A 202 1.96 13.70 -23.47
N LYS A 203 1.10 12.70 -23.68
CA LYS A 203 0.66 11.77 -22.63
C LYS A 203 0.38 10.36 -23.15
N PRO A 204 1.41 9.69 -23.74
CA PRO A 204 1.26 8.32 -24.20
C PRO A 204 1.14 7.31 -23.07
N ASP A 205 0.68 6.09 -23.41
CA ASP A 205 0.65 4.94 -22.53
C ASP A 205 1.88 4.07 -22.71
N SER A 206 2.42 3.56 -21.61
CA SER A 206 3.49 2.55 -21.57
C SER A 206 2.93 1.12 -21.51
N ASN A 207 1.66 0.95 -21.13
CA ASN A 207 1.06 -0.33 -20.77
C ASN A 207 1.86 -1.07 -19.68
N TRP A 208 2.44 -0.34 -18.74
CA TRP A 208 3.28 -0.86 -17.65
C TRP A 208 4.50 -1.65 -18.14
N ASP A 209 5.04 -1.28 -19.32
CA ASP A 209 6.18 -1.94 -19.96
C ASP A 209 7.33 -0.96 -20.25
N ALA A 210 8.50 -1.26 -19.69
CA ALA A 210 9.69 -0.41 -19.80
C ALA A 210 10.17 -0.19 -21.24
N THR A 211 10.01 -1.19 -22.13
CA THR A 211 10.38 -1.07 -23.54
C THR A 211 9.44 -0.09 -24.26
N THR A 212 8.15 -0.19 -23.97
CA THR A 212 7.14 0.72 -24.50
C THR A 212 7.36 2.13 -23.97
N SER A 213 7.61 2.30 -22.66
CA SER A 213 7.96 3.59 -22.04
C SER A 213 9.16 4.23 -22.72
N ARG A 214 10.25 3.46 -22.98
CA ARG A 214 11.41 3.96 -23.72
C ARG A 214 11.04 4.46 -25.12
N ASN A 215 10.24 3.70 -25.88
CA ASN A 215 9.88 4.04 -27.24
C ASN A 215 9.03 5.32 -27.32
N VAL A 216 8.00 5.42 -26.45
CA VAL A 216 7.12 6.60 -26.41
C VAL A 216 7.86 7.83 -25.91
N THR A 217 8.74 7.67 -24.92
CA THR A 217 9.59 8.75 -24.40
C THR A 217 10.58 9.24 -25.45
N THR A 218 11.21 8.33 -26.21
CA THR A 218 12.08 8.69 -27.35
C THR A 218 11.34 9.54 -28.36
N THR A 219 10.13 9.12 -28.75
CA THR A 219 9.28 9.87 -29.68
C THR A 219 8.89 11.24 -29.13
N MET A 220 8.55 11.29 -27.85
CA MET A 220 8.17 12.52 -27.14
C MET A 220 9.31 13.54 -27.15
N LEU A 221 10.53 13.11 -26.84
CA LEU A 221 11.73 13.96 -26.82
C LEU A 221 12.14 14.45 -28.21
N GLN A 222 11.91 13.65 -29.28
CA GLN A 222 12.14 14.05 -30.65
C GLN A 222 11.16 15.12 -31.11
N GLN A 223 9.88 14.99 -30.75
CA GLN A 223 8.84 15.94 -31.10
C GLN A 223 8.88 17.22 -30.29
N ASN A 224 9.36 17.15 -29.06
CA ASN A 224 9.43 18.25 -28.11
C ASN A 224 10.82 18.27 -27.44
N PRO A 225 11.85 18.74 -28.15
CA PRO A 225 13.23 18.67 -27.68
C PRO A 225 13.52 19.55 -26.46
N ASP A 226 12.62 20.43 -26.10
CA ASP A 226 12.69 21.37 -24.99
C ASP A 226 11.85 20.96 -23.76
N ILE A 227 11.37 19.71 -23.70
CA ILE A 227 10.72 19.18 -22.48
C ILE A 227 11.67 19.34 -21.29
N CYS A 228 11.17 19.95 -20.19
CA CYS A 228 11.90 20.11 -18.94
C CYS A 228 11.65 19.00 -17.93
N GLY A 229 10.53 18.29 -18.01
CA GLY A 229 10.20 17.24 -17.07
C GLY A 229 9.30 16.17 -17.65
N ILE A 230 9.42 14.97 -17.11
CA ILE A 230 8.57 13.83 -17.44
C ILE A 230 8.07 13.23 -16.14
N ILE A 231 6.76 12.92 -16.08
CA ILE A 231 6.17 12.10 -15.02
C ILE A 231 5.85 10.74 -15.65
N ASP A 232 6.52 9.71 -15.17
CA ASP A 232 6.25 8.32 -15.52
C ASP A 232 5.52 7.64 -14.35
N PHE A 233 4.41 6.98 -14.65
CA PHE A 233 3.44 6.59 -13.64
C PHE A 233 3.83 5.36 -12.82
N TRP A 234 5.00 4.77 -13.06
CA TRP A 234 5.53 3.65 -12.29
C TRP A 234 7.04 3.49 -12.48
N ASP A 235 7.78 3.23 -11.39
CA ASP A 235 9.24 3.05 -11.40
C ASP A 235 9.73 1.90 -12.28
N GLY A 236 8.90 0.86 -12.43
CA GLY A 236 9.22 -0.29 -13.27
C GLY A 236 9.37 0.09 -14.74
N ASP A 237 8.45 0.89 -15.29
CA ASP A 237 8.53 1.35 -16.67
C ASP A 237 9.30 2.66 -16.82
N ALA A 238 9.45 3.48 -15.79
CA ALA A 238 10.29 4.67 -15.77
C ALA A 238 11.77 4.38 -16.08
N THR A 239 12.22 3.14 -15.87
CA THR A 239 13.55 2.71 -16.33
C THR A 239 13.72 2.87 -17.85
N GLY A 240 12.65 2.67 -18.60
CA GLY A 240 12.59 2.89 -20.03
C GLY A 240 12.66 4.37 -20.37
N ALA A 241 11.87 5.22 -19.70
CA ALA A 241 11.91 6.66 -19.86
C ALA A 241 13.32 7.22 -19.56
N ALA A 242 13.94 6.77 -18.45
CA ALA A 242 15.31 7.16 -18.09
C ALA A 242 16.33 6.76 -19.15
N ALA A 243 16.20 5.57 -19.74
CA ALA A 243 17.04 5.14 -20.83
C ALA A 243 16.88 6.04 -22.08
N ALA A 244 15.66 6.41 -22.45
CA ALA A 244 15.40 7.31 -23.56
C ALA A 244 15.99 8.72 -23.34
N ILE A 245 15.85 9.25 -22.13
CA ILE A 245 16.42 10.55 -21.72
C ILE A 245 17.96 10.52 -21.85
N ARG A 246 18.60 9.46 -21.35
CA ARG A 246 20.05 9.25 -21.45
C ARG A 246 20.52 9.12 -22.89
N ASP A 247 19.83 8.32 -23.70
CA ASP A 247 20.18 8.09 -25.12
C ASP A 247 20.03 9.39 -25.95
N ALA A 248 19.14 10.30 -25.52
CA ALA A 248 19.01 11.63 -26.08
C ALA A 248 20.05 12.65 -25.55
N GLY A 249 20.88 12.25 -24.59
CA GLY A 249 21.87 13.15 -23.94
C GLY A 249 21.23 14.23 -23.07
N LYS A 250 20.03 14.00 -22.53
CA LYS A 250 19.21 15.00 -21.82
C LYS A 250 19.05 14.77 -20.32
N GLN A 251 19.91 13.95 -19.73
CA GLN A 251 19.85 13.62 -18.30
C GLN A 251 20.01 14.82 -17.36
N ASP A 252 20.67 15.90 -17.84
CA ASP A 252 20.85 17.14 -17.08
C ASP A 252 19.79 18.21 -17.42
N GLU A 253 18.90 17.92 -18.39
CA GLU A 253 17.89 18.87 -18.87
C GLU A 253 16.45 18.44 -18.48
N VAL A 254 16.21 17.13 -18.36
CA VAL A 254 14.88 16.57 -18.13
C VAL A 254 14.76 16.01 -16.72
N PHE A 255 13.89 16.60 -15.92
CA PHE A 255 13.61 16.14 -14.56
C PHE A 255 12.58 14.99 -14.59
N LEU A 256 13.04 13.77 -14.39
CA LEU A 256 12.20 12.58 -14.38
C LEU A 256 11.61 12.34 -12.98
N VAL A 257 10.28 12.33 -12.90
CA VAL A 257 9.52 11.99 -11.69
C VAL A 257 8.81 10.67 -11.91
N THR A 258 8.77 9.81 -10.91
CA THR A 258 8.00 8.58 -10.94
C THR A 258 7.42 8.23 -9.56
N THR A 259 6.64 7.16 -9.48
CA THR A 259 6.20 6.57 -8.22
C THR A 259 6.72 5.15 -8.08
N GLY A 260 6.99 4.75 -6.84
CA GLY A 260 7.48 3.40 -6.52
C GLY A 260 7.18 2.96 -5.11
N GLY A 261 7.50 1.71 -4.85
CA GLY A 261 7.35 1.09 -3.53
C GLY A 261 8.41 1.48 -2.50
N GLY A 262 9.45 2.21 -2.90
CA GLY A 262 10.59 2.55 -2.05
C GLY A 262 11.61 1.42 -1.95
N GLU A 263 11.76 0.57 -2.98
CA GLU A 263 12.82 -0.44 -3.02
C GLU A 263 14.18 0.24 -3.27
N GLN A 264 15.23 -0.25 -2.61
CA GLN A 264 16.56 0.35 -2.62
C GLN A 264 17.10 0.55 -4.03
N THR A 265 17.14 -0.51 -4.83
CA THR A 265 17.71 -0.47 -6.18
C THR A 265 16.78 0.21 -7.20
N ALA A 266 15.47 0.01 -7.03
CA ALA A 266 14.48 0.60 -7.94
C ALA A 266 14.35 2.11 -7.77
N ASP A 267 14.46 2.60 -6.54
CA ASP A 267 14.18 3.99 -6.23
C ASP A 267 15.38 4.76 -5.65
N CYS A 268 15.91 4.34 -4.48
CA CYS A 268 16.92 5.13 -3.78
C CYS A 268 18.24 5.27 -4.54
N ASP A 269 18.72 4.19 -5.14
CA ASP A 269 19.98 4.22 -5.90
C ASP A 269 19.83 5.13 -7.14
N ARG A 270 18.66 5.13 -7.79
CA ARG A 270 18.38 5.98 -8.96
C ARG A 270 18.15 7.45 -8.62
N ILE A 271 17.65 7.74 -7.42
CA ILE A 271 17.64 9.13 -6.90
C ILE A 271 19.07 9.57 -6.58
N ALA A 272 19.86 8.70 -5.95
CA ALA A 272 21.21 9.02 -5.52
C ALA A 272 22.15 9.33 -6.71
N ASP A 273 22.04 8.57 -7.80
CA ASP A 273 22.83 8.77 -9.02
C ASP A 273 22.26 9.83 -9.97
N GLY A 274 21.05 10.33 -9.70
CA GLY A 274 20.39 11.37 -10.49
C GLY A 274 19.60 10.87 -11.69
N THR A 275 19.43 9.54 -11.84
CA THR A 275 18.57 8.94 -12.88
C THR A 275 17.12 9.39 -12.69
N TYR A 276 16.64 9.41 -11.44
CA TYR A 276 15.34 10.00 -11.08
C TYR A 276 15.54 11.30 -10.31
N GLY A 277 14.83 12.33 -10.74
CA GLY A 277 14.82 13.62 -10.04
C GLY A 277 14.00 13.54 -8.75
N ALA A 278 12.88 12.79 -8.79
CA ALA A 278 12.06 12.50 -7.63
C ALA A 278 11.31 11.17 -7.80
N VAL A 279 11.05 10.50 -6.67
CA VAL A 279 10.12 9.37 -6.58
C VAL A 279 9.09 9.67 -5.50
N VAL A 280 7.81 9.55 -5.82
CA VAL A 280 6.73 9.57 -4.83
C VAL A 280 6.58 8.15 -4.30
N MET A 281 7.09 7.91 -3.11
CA MET A 281 7.17 6.57 -2.52
C MET A 281 5.95 6.27 -1.67
N THR A 282 5.47 5.02 -1.78
CA THR A 282 4.58 4.39 -0.80
C THR A 282 5.43 3.76 0.32
N GLU A 283 4.83 3.58 1.50
CA GLU A 283 5.53 2.93 2.62
C GLU A 283 5.17 1.44 2.69
N LEU A 284 5.83 0.59 1.90
CA LEU A 284 5.58 -0.86 1.80
C LEU A 284 5.38 -1.55 3.16
N ALA A 285 6.28 -1.33 4.10
CA ALA A 285 6.23 -2.00 5.41
C ALA A 285 4.96 -1.61 6.18
N ARG A 286 4.60 -0.32 6.20
CA ARG A 286 3.39 0.18 6.85
C ARG A 286 2.14 -0.35 6.17
N GLU A 287 2.13 -0.36 4.86
CA GLU A 287 1.02 -0.89 4.07
C GLU A 287 0.77 -2.36 4.39
N THR A 288 1.82 -3.17 4.42
CA THR A 288 1.71 -4.60 4.72
C THR A 288 1.32 -4.85 6.19
N HIS A 289 1.85 -4.08 7.14
CA HIS A 289 1.40 -4.15 8.53
C HIS A 289 -0.08 -3.79 8.68
N ASN A 290 -0.56 -2.80 7.94
CA ASN A 290 -1.98 -2.47 7.89
C ASN A 290 -2.82 -3.62 7.31
N MET A 291 -2.33 -4.33 6.28
CA MET A 291 -2.98 -5.55 5.77
C MET A 291 -3.13 -6.59 6.88
N VAL A 292 -2.06 -6.91 7.60
CA VAL A 292 -2.10 -7.91 8.68
C VAL A 292 -3.04 -7.47 9.80
N ALA A 293 -3.02 -6.20 10.17
CA ALA A 293 -3.92 -5.66 11.21
C ALA A 293 -5.39 -5.78 10.80
N ILE A 294 -5.71 -5.43 9.55
CA ILE A 294 -7.08 -5.55 9.01
C ILE A 294 -7.51 -7.00 8.87
N ILE A 295 -6.64 -7.91 8.42
CA ILE A 295 -6.93 -9.34 8.37
C ILE A 295 -7.34 -9.84 9.76
N LYS A 296 -6.54 -9.55 10.79
CA LYS A 296 -6.86 -9.92 12.17
C LYS A 296 -8.17 -9.31 12.65
N TYR A 297 -8.41 -8.03 12.37
CA TYR A 297 -9.67 -7.36 12.71
C TYR A 297 -10.87 -8.06 12.08
N LEU A 298 -10.84 -8.33 10.77
CA LEU A 298 -11.93 -8.97 10.04
C LEU A 298 -12.24 -10.36 10.63
N LEU A 299 -11.20 -11.17 10.88
CA LEU A 299 -11.34 -12.53 11.41
C LEU A 299 -11.84 -12.55 12.86
N GLN A 300 -11.57 -11.52 13.65
CA GLN A 300 -12.02 -11.39 15.05
C GLN A 300 -13.39 -10.72 15.18
N SER A 301 -13.80 -9.91 14.20
CA SER A 301 -14.98 -9.04 14.31
C SER A 301 -16.31 -9.82 14.38
N GLY A 302 -16.34 -11.06 13.91
CA GLY A 302 -17.57 -11.84 13.76
C GLY A 302 -18.55 -11.27 12.72
N GLN A 303 -18.16 -10.22 12.00
CA GLN A 303 -18.99 -9.64 10.94
C GLN A 303 -18.98 -10.54 9.71
N GLN A 304 -20.05 -10.47 8.92
CA GLN A 304 -20.09 -11.17 7.64
C GLN A 304 -19.31 -10.41 6.58
N PRO A 305 -18.62 -11.10 5.63
CA PRO A 305 -18.02 -10.46 4.49
C PRO A 305 -18.99 -9.54 3.73
N GLY A 306 -18.51 -8.39 3.27
CA GLY A 306 -19.30 -7.37 2.59
C GLY A 306 -19.99 -6.34 3.51
N THR A 307 -19.81 -6.44 4.84
CA THR A 307 -20.42 -5.49 5.80
C THR A 307 -19.50 -4.34 6.19
N SER A 308 -18.20 -4.61 6.37
CA SER A 308 -17.17 -3.60 6.63
C SER A 308 -16.64 -3.01 5.32
N ALA A 309 -16.10 -1.80 5.33
CA ALA A 309 -15.41 -1.21 4.18
C ALA A 309 -14.49 -0.05 4.59
N PRO A 310 -13.51 -0.23 5.49
CA PRO A 310 -12.55 0.82 5.78
C PRO A 310 -11.62 1.06 4.59
N TYR A 311 -11.26 2.33 4.39
CA TYR A 311 -10.20 2.74 3.48
C TYR A 311 -8.99 3.13 4.32
N ILE A 312 -7.86 2.50 4.09
CA ILE A 312 -6.61 2.74 4.80
C ILE A 312 -5.57 3.21 3.78
N TYR A 313 -5.35 4.52 3.76
CA TYR A 313 -4.36 5.11 2.89
C TYR A 313 -2.98 5.10 3.54
N THR A 314 -2.00 4.68 2.79
CA THR A 314 -0.59 4.74 3.17
C THR A 314 -0.07 6.15 2.93
N LEU A 315 0.81 6.63 3.81
CA LEU A 315 1.44 7.92 3.64
C LEU A 315 2.33 7.91 2.39
N LEU A 316 2.27 9.01 1.65
CA LEU A 316 3.08 9.26 0.48
C LEU A 316 4.20 10.24 0.79
N LYS A 317 5.35 10.06 0.18
CA LYS A 317 6.50 10.92 0.36
C LYS A 317 7.21 11.15 -0.97
N ALA A 318 7.24 12.41 -1.41
CA ALA A 318 8.12 12.79 -2.51
C ALA A 318 9.58 12.83 -2.03
N THR A 319 10.37 11.89 -2.51
CA THR A 319 11.80 11.74 -2.18
C THR A 319 12.64 12.23 -3.36
N THR A 320 13.60 13.08 -3.05
CA THR A 320 14.57 13.66 -3.98
C THR A 320 15.96 13.48 -3.38
N LYS A 321 17.00 13.78 -4.11
CA LYS A 321 18.39 13.74 -3.62
C LYS A 321 18.59 14.58 -2.35
N ASP A 322 17.86 15.71 -2.23
CA ASP A 322 18.01 16.64 -1.09
C ASP A 322 17.46 16.06 0.23
N ASN A 323 16.47 15.19 0.18
CA ASN A 323 15.82 14.61 1.36
C ASN A 323 15.99 13.10 1.48
N LEU A 324 16.78 12.49 0.61
CA LEU A 324 17.14 11.07 0.66
C LEU A 324 17.95 10.77 1.92
N ARG A 325 17.56 9.72 2.65
CA ARG A 325 18.24 9.24 3.86
C ARG A 325 18.50 7.74 3.76
N PRO A 326 19.43 7.19 4.56
CA PRO A 326 19.73 5.75 4.56
C PRO A 326 18.52 4.85 4.87
N ASP A 327 17.53 5.38 5.55
CA ASP A 327 16.28 4.70 5.93
C ASP A 327 15.10 5.05 5.01
N SER A 328 15.34 5.69 3.87
CA SER A 328 14.28 6.09 2.94
C SER A 328 13.74 4.91 2.13
N CYS A 329 14.54 3.87 1.93
CA CYS A 329 14.17 2.70 1.14
C CYS A 329 14.35 1.40 1.92
N TRP A 330 13.68 0.37 1.45
CA TRP A 330 13.80 -1.01 1.93
C TRP A 330 14.57 -1.86 0.93
N ASP A 331 15.16 -2.95 1.41
CA ASP A 331 15.91 -3.88 0.57
C ASP A 331 15.13 -5.17 0.37
N LEU A 332 14.85 -5.53 -0.87
CA LEU A 332 14.07 -6.72 -1.21
C LEU A 332 14.73 -8.01 -0.73
N LYS A 333 16.05 -8.11 -0.91
CA LYS A 333 16.79 -9.33 -0.52
C LYS A 333 16.80 -9.53 0.98
N ALA A 334 16.94 -8.42 1.73
CA ALA A 334 16.85 -8.46 3.19
C ALA A 334 15.46 -8.93 3.66
N LEU A 335 14.38 -8.39 3.09
CA LEU A 335 13.01 -8.82 3.41
C LEU A 335 12.76 -10.29 3.05
N GLN A 336 13.25 -10.75 1.91
CA GLN A 336 13.13 -12.14 1.47
C GLN A 336 13.89 -13.08 2.41
N ALA A 337 15.10 -12.71 2.80
CA ALA A 337 15.90 -13.49 3.76
C ALA A 337 15.22 -13.61 5.13
N GLU A 338 14.65 -12.50 5.65
CA GLU A 338 13.86 -12.50 6.89
C GLU A 338 12.61 -13.39 6.81
N ALA A 339 12.04 -13.53 5.62
CA ALA A 339 10.86 -14.36 5.38
C ALA A 339 11.20 -15.83 5.04
N GLY A 340 12.48 -16.19 4.97
CA GLY A 340 12.93 -17.52 4.52
C GLY A 340 12.49 -17.80 3.07
N ILE A 341 12.64 -16.83 2.20
CA ILE A 341 12.43 -16.92 0.74
C ILE A 341 13.84 -16.88 0.12
N GLU A 342 14.19 -17.95 -0.61
CA GLU A 342 15.45 -18.07 -1.36
C GLU A 342 15.33 -17.53 -2.79
#